data_435be5f51b9ed60ed89ae0518184b900
#
_entry.id   435be5f51b9ed60ed89ae0518184b900
#
_cell.length_a   1.000
_cell.length_b   1.000
_cell.length_c   1.000
_cell.angle_alpha   90.00
_cell.angle_beta   90.00
_cell.angle_gamma   90.00
#
_symmetry.space_group_name_H-M   'P 1'
#
loop_
_entity.id
_entity.type
_entity.pdbx_description
1 polymer ?
#
loop_
_entity_poly.entity_id
_entity_poly.type
_entity_poly.pdbx_seq_one_letter_code
_entity_poly.pdbx_strand_id
1 'polypeptide(L)'
;MKPNELSYIILAGGKSRRMGVNKADLDFYGRTFLETQITKARAMGFTDIIVSGYPFEILSITPVMDKFKNRGPLGGLYSSFKAAKNEFCFVICVDVPQIIENTVLSLIDFHEKEGKEITLLSQNGKIEPLIGVYPTSSYKKIYPIIKDGTAAVFRLIDEYEYTIFRVENDKSVMANINTPEDYQNIFEKSKK
;
A
#
# COMPACT_ATOMS: atom_id res chain seq x y z
N MET A 1 8.82 -5.21 -15.59
CA MET A 1 9.56 -4.33 -14.62
C MET A 1 10.04 -5.19 -13.45
N LYS A 2 11.26 -4.94 -12.98
CA LYS A 2 11.80 -5.67 -11.82
C LYS A 2 11.48 -4.91 -10.52
N PRO A 3 11.34 -5.58 -9.37
CA PRO A 3 11.07 -4.92 -8.10
C PRO A 3 12.08 -3.83 -7.71
N ASN A 4 13.34 -3.99 -8.05
CA ASN A 4 14.37 -2.98 -7.81
C ASN A 4 14.27 -1.72 -8.70
N GLU A 5 13.40 -1.72 -9.69
CA GLU A 5 13.08 -0.58 -10.56
C GLU A 5 11.85 0.20 -10.07
N LEU A 6 11.20 -0.29 -8.99
CA LEU A 6 10.07 0.38 -8.34
C LEU A 6 10.42 0.76 -6.91
N SER A 7 9.77 1.82 -6.41
CA SER A 7 9.73 2.13 -4.97
C SER A 7 8.57 1.36 -4.32
N TYR A 8 8.78 0.75 -3.16
CA TYR A 8 7.72 0.08 -2.40
C TYR A 8 7.22 0.99 -1.29
N ILE A 9 5.95 1.39 -1.33
CA ILE A 9 5.37 2.35 -0.40
C ILE A 9 4.38 1.64 0.51
N ILE A 10 4.65 1.64 1.81
CA ILE A 10 3.79 1.11 2.86
C ILE A 10 3.06 2.28 3.52
N LEU A 11 1.75 2.37 3.34
CA LEU A 11 0.93 3.35 4.03
C LEU A 11 0.60 2.82 5.44
N ALA A 12 1.32 3.31 6.44
CA ALA A 12 1.20 2.91 7.84
C ALA A 12 0.55 4.00 8.71
N GLY A 13 0.25 5.17 8.13
CA GLY A 13 -0.46 6.26 8.78
C GLY A 13 -1.95 6.01 8.86
N GLY A 14 -2.57 6.48 9.95
CA GLY A 14 -4.01 6.41 10.14
C GLY A 14 -4.38 6.39 11.62
N LYS A 15 -5.54 6.98 11.96
CA LYS A 15 -5.97 7.11 13.38
C LYS A 15 -6.59 5.82 13.92
N SER A 16 -6.35 4.66 13.39
CA SER A 16 -6.83 3.32 13.86
C SER A 16 -7.90 3.35 14.99
N ARG A 17 -8.88 4.27 14.88
CA ARG A 17 -9.81 4.64 15.98
C ARG A 17 -10.63 3.45 16.48
N ARG A 18 -10.91 2.48 15.60
CA ARG A 18 -11.68 1.27 15.92
C ARG A 18 -10.84 0.21 16.62
N MET A 19 -9.54 0.21 16.37
CA MET A 19 -8.60 -0.78 16.93
C MET A 19 -8.02 -0.34 18.28
N GLY A 20 -8.03 0.96 18.61
CA GLY A 20 -7.43 1.48 19.84
C GLY A 20 -5.90 1.46 19.87
N VAL A 21 -5.28 0.77 18.90
CA VAL A 21 -3.81 0.64 18.75
C VAL A 21 -3.42 0.94 17.31
N ASN A 22 -2.15 1.29 17.09
CA ASN A 22 -1.66 1.49 15.73
C ASN A 22 -1.57 0.13 15.01
N LYS A 23 -2.17 0.02 13.82
CA LYS A 23 -2.14 -1.22 13.05
C LYS A 23 -0.73 -1.68 12.70
N ALA A 24 0.20 -0.73 12.52
CA ALA A 24 1.59 -1.05 12.24
C ALA A 24 2.24 -1.92 13.31
N ASP A 25 1.79 -1.79 14.59
CA ASP A 25 2.32 -2.49 15.76
C ASP A 25 1.61 -3.83 16.07
N LEU A 26 0.54 -4.16 15.34
CA LEU A 26 -0.18 -5.41 15.55
C LEU A 26 0.71 -6.62 15.22
N ASP A 27 0.69 -7.62 16.08
CA ASP A 27 1.43 -8.87 15.86
C ASP A 27 0.85 -9.70 14.71
N PHE A 28 1.71 -10.28 13.91
CA PHE A 28 1.39 -11.24 12.87
C PHE A 28 2.43 -12.36 12.89
N TYR A 29 2.11 -13.43 13.60
CA TYR A 29 3.00 -14.59 13.78
C TYR A 29 4.40 -14.23 14.28
N GLY A 30 4.49 -13.38 15.30
CA GLY A 30 5.73 -13.00 15.98
C GLY A 30 6.49 -11.85 15.32
N ARG A 31 5.87 -11.15 14.35
CA ARG A 31 6.35 -9.88 13.78
C ARG A 31 5.21 -8.88 13.75
N THR A 32 5.54 -7.60 13.74
CA THR A 32 4.51 -6.59 13.52
C THR A 32 4.02 -6.60 12.05
N PHE A 33 2.83 -6.04 11.80
CA PHE A 33 2.33 -5.86 10.42
C PHE A 33 3.34 -5.10 9.57
N LEU A 34 3.94 -4.05 10.13
CA LEU A 34 4.95 -3.26 9.42
C LEU A 34 6.20 -4.09 9.11
N GLU A 35 6.75 -4.81 10.09
CA GLU A 35 7.91 -5.68 9.87
C GLU A 35 7.62 -6.77 8.85
N THR A 36 6.41 -7.32 8.85
CA THR A 36 5.97 -8.29 7.85
C THR A 36 6.00 -7.72 6.44
N GLN A 37 5.42 -6.53 6.24
CA GLN A 37 5.43 -5.86 4.93
C GLN A 37 6.85 -5.51 4.45
N ILE A 38 7.70 -5.01 5.35
CA ILE A 38 9.09 -4.71 5.04
C ILE A 38 9.86 -5.99 4.65
N THR A 39 9.66 -7.08 5.40
CA THR A 39 10.30 -8.37 5.11
C THR A 39 9.91 -8.89 3.73
N LYS A 40 8.63 -8.84 3.39
CA LYS A 40 8.12 -9.23 2.07
C LYS A 40 8.70 -8.36 0.95
N ALA A 41 8.71 -7.05 1.12
CA ALA A 41 9.29 -6.14 0.13
C ALA A 41 10.76 -6.48 -0.16
N ARG A 42 11.55 -6.70 0.89
CA ARG A 42 12.96 -7.12 0.74
C ARG A 42 13.11 -8.48 0.07
N ALA A 43 12.28 -9.46 0.43
CA ALA A 43 12.30 -10.80 -0.16
C ALA A 43 11.96 -10.77 -1.66
N MET A 44 11.07 -9.88 -2.10
CA MET A 44 10.76 -9.65 -3.51
C MET A 44 11.86 -8.89 -4.27
N GLY A 45 12.84 -8.29 -3.60
CA GLY A 45 13.96 -7.58 -4.22
C GLY A 45 13.78 -6.06 -4.35
N PHE A 46 12.80 -5.45 -3.66
CA PHE A 46 12.71 -3.99 -3.61
C PHE A 46 13.87 -3.41 -2.79
N THR A 47 14.51 -2.37 -3.35
CA THR A 47 15.65 -1.68 -2.74
C THR A 47 15.30 -0.29 -2.22
N ASP A 48 14.25 0.35 -2.75
CA ASP A 48 13.71 1.60 -2.27
C ASP A 48 12.38 1.34 -1.56
N ILE A 49 12.40 1.29 -0.22
CA ILE A 49 11.24 1.02 0.63
C ILE A 49 10.94 2.26 1.47
N ILE A 50 9.71 2.75 1.37
CA ILE A 50 9.20 3.95 2.03
C ILE A 50 8.06 3.56 2.95
N VAL A 51 8.08 4.06 4.18
CA VAL A 51 6.98 3.91 5.14
C VAL A 51 6.40 5.28 5.46
N SER A 52 5.11 5.43 5.18
CA SER A 52 4.39 6.68 5.34
C SER A 52 3.56 6.71 6.61
N GLY A 53 3.66 7.83 7.34
CA GLY A 53 2.77 8.14 8.46
C GLY A 53 3.04 7.37 9.75
N TYR A 54 4.18 6.71 9.86
CA TYR A 54 4.61 5.99 11.06
C TYR A 54 6.09 6.29 11.35
N PRO A 55 6.41 6.81 12.55
CA PRO A 55 7.79 7.08 12.95
C PRO A 55 8.48 5.78 13.35
N PHE A 56 9.53 5.42 12.66
CA PHE A 56 10.38 4.29 13.04
C PHE A 56 11.78 4.45 12.44
N GLU A 57 12.75 3.73 13.00
CA GLU A 57 14.12 3.72 12.53
C GLU A 57 14.54 2.29 12.19
N ILE A 58 14.61 1.97 10.92
CA ILE A 58 15.17 0.73 10.41
C ILE A 58 16.14 1.07 9.28
N LEU A 59 17.34 0.49 9.32
CA LEU A 59 18.37 0.69 8.30
C LEU A 59 17.83 0.40 6.89
N SER A 60 18.13 1.29 5.96
CA SER A 60 17.73 1.19 4.55
C SER A 60 16.23 1.32 4.27
N ILE A 61 15.46 1.91 5.18
CA ILE A 61 14.06 2.26 5.00
C ILE A 61 13.91 3.77 5.15
N THR A 62 13.09 4.38 4.30
CA THR A 62 12.82 5.82 4.34
C THR A 62 11.52 6.09 5.08
N PRO A 63 11.55 6.60 6.34
CA PRO A 63 10.34 7.06 7.00
C PRO A 63 9.90 8.39 6.40
N VAL A 64 8.62 8.51 6.08
CA VAL A 64 8.05 9.73 5.51
C VAL A 64 6.84 10.15 6.33
N MET A 65 6.88 11.34 6.90
CA MET A 65 5.74 11.93 7.60
C MET A 65 4.85 12.71 6.63
N ASP A 66 3.54 12.58 6.82
CA ASP A 66 2.55 13.25 5.98
C ASP A 66 2.67 14.77 6.07
N LYS A 67 2.99 15.40 4.96
CA LYS A 67 3.05 16.86 4.85
C LYS A 67 1.66 17.49 5.06
N PHE A 68 0.61 16.81 4.62
CA PHE A 68 -0.78 17.26 4.71
C PHE A 68 -1.55 16.42 5.73
N LYS A 69 -1.57 16.87 6.98
CA LYS A 69 -2.30 16.18 8.06
C LYS A 69 -3.81 16.17 7.81
N ASN A 70 -4.46 15.08 8.18
CA ASN A 70 -5.93 14.89 8.07
C ASN A 70 -6.49 14.93 6.62
N ARG A 71 -5.67 14.61 5.62
CA ARG A 71 -6.07 14.50 4.21
C ARG A 71 -6.18 13.05 3.75
N GLY A 72 -6.45 12.14 4.69
CA GLY A 72 -6.59 10.71 4.38
C GLY A 72 -5.35 10.14 3.66
N PRO A 73 -5.53 9.09 2.86
CA PRO A 73 -4.43 8.44 2.17
C PRO A 73 -3.66 9.35 1.20
N LEU A 74 -4.33 10.36 0.61
CA LEU A 74 -3.68 11.28 -0.34
C LEU A 74 -2.51 12.06 0.28
N GLY A 75 -2.59 12.38 1.60
CA GLY A 75 -1.48 13.04 2.31
C GLY A 75 -0.23 12.18 2.35
N GLY A 76 -0.40 10.90 2.68
CA GLY A 76 0.67 9.90 2.69
C GLY A 76 1.22 9.63 1.29
N LEU A 77 0.34 9.43 0.30
CA LEU A 77 0.73 9.24 -1.10
C LEU A 77 1.54 10.42 -1.63
N TYR A 78 1.09 11.65 -1.40
CA TYR A 78 1.82 12.86 -1.81
C TYR A 78 3.27 12.85 -1.29
N SER A 79 3.41 12.65 0.02
CA SER A 79 4.71 12.70 0.68
C SER A 79 5.62 11.56 0.25
N SER A 80 5.06 10.35 0.09
CA SER A 80 5.79 9.15 -0.32
C SER A 80 6.22 9.21 -1.79
N PHE A 81 5.33 9.61 -2.70
CA PHE A 81 5.67 9.74 -4.12
C PHE A 81 6.79 10.77 -4.33
N LYS A 82 6.77 11.86 -3.56
CA LYS A 82 7.83 12.88 -3.63
C LYS A 82 9.18 12.38 -3.10
N ALA A 83 9.19 11.42 -2.17
CA ALA A 83 10.39 10.84 -1.59
C ALA A 83 10.93 9.63 -2.38
N ALA A 84 10.10 9.04 -3.23
CA ALA A 84 10.44 7.88 -4.04
C ALA A 84 11.57 8.17 -5.02
N LYS A 85 12.47 7.18 -5.20
CA LYS A 85 13.65 7.29 -6.08
C LYS A 85 13.38 6.81 -7.50
N ASN A 86 12.38 5.94 -7.67
CA ASN A 86 12.03 5.34 -8.96
C ASN A 86 10.85 6.07 -9.62
N GLU A 87 10.71 5.90 -10.93
CA GLU A 87 9.64 6.51 -11.72
C GLU A 87 8.26 5.96 -11.36
N PHE A 88 8.19 4.66 -11.03
CA PHE A 88 6.99 3.99 -10.58
C PHE A 88 7.15 3.49 -9.15
N CYS A 89 6.03 3.32 -8.47
CA CYS A 89 5.99 2.72 -7.14
C CYS A 89 4.86 1.70 -7.03
N PHE A 90 5.08 0.67 -6.24
CA PHE A 90 4.03 -0.20 -5.72
C PHE A 90 3.55 0.35 -4.38
N VAL A 91 2.27 0.61 -4.27
CA VAL A 91 1.61 1.11 -3.05
C VAL A 91 0.88 -0.02 -2.36
N ILE A 92 0.94 -0.07 -1.03
CA ILE A 92 0.19 -1.00 -0.19
C ILE A 92 -0.14 -0.38 1.17
N CYS A 93 -1.26 -0.80 1.76
CA CYS A 93 -1.59 -0.49 3.16
C CYS A 93 -0.93 -1.48 4.11
N VAL A 94 -0.55 -1.02 5.29
CA VAL A 94 0.04 -1.86 6.35
C VAL A 94 -0.93 -2.94 6.86
N ASP A 95 -2.24 -2.72 6.72
CA ASP A 95 -3.32 -3.58 7.23
C ASP A 95 -3.71 -4.77 6.34
N VAL A 96 -2.88 -5.09 5.36
CA VAL A 96 -3.00 -6.29 4.51
C VAL A 96 -1.77 -7.21 4.64
N PRO A 97 -1.42 -7.68 5.87
CA PRO A 97 -0.20 -8.47 6.09
C PRO A 97 -0.23 -9.83 5.39
N GLN A 98 -1.41 -10.31 5.00
CA GLN A 98 -1.59 -11.61 4.35
C GLN A 98 -1.33 -11.60 2.84
N ILE A 99 -1.14 -10.42 2.20
CA ILE A 99 -0.85 -10.39 0.76
C ILE A 99 0.34 -11.30 0.43
N ILE A 100 0.17 -12.16 -0.58
CA ILE A 100 1.26 -13.04 -1.01
C ILE A 100 2.16 -12.33 -2.02
N GLU A 101 3.46 -12.60 -1.92
CA GLU A 101 4.50 -11.97 -2.74
C GLU A 101 4.24 -12.20 -4.24
N ASN A 102 3.78 -13.40 -4.61
CA ASN A 102 3.46 -13.72 -6.01
C ASN A 102 2.34 -12.85 -6.58
N THR A 103 1.35 -12.44 -5.77
CA THR A 103 0.29 -11.51 -6.21
C THR A 103 0.87 -10.14 -6.55
N VAL A 104 1.81 -9.64 -5.72
CA VAL A 104 2.50 -8.37 -5.97
C VAL A 104 3.31 -8.43 -7.25
N LEU A 105 4.12 -9.48 -7.42
CA LEU A 105 4.97 -9.68 -8.60
C LEU A 105 4.13 -9.83 -9.87
N SER A 106 3.04 -10.61 -9.82
CA SER A 106 2.12 -10.78 -10.96
C SER A 106 1.41 -9.48 -11.34
N LEU A 107 1.06 -8.62 -10.36
CA LEU A 107 0.48 -7.31 -10.63
C LEU A 107 1.48 -6.38 -11.34
N ILE A 108 2.75 -6.40 -10.93
CA ILE A 108 3.83 -5.63 -11.57
C ILE A 108 4.05 -6.09 -13.01
N ASP A 109 4.12 -7.40 -13.24
CA ASP A 109 4.24 -7.96 -14.59
C ASP A 109 3.02 -7.61 -15.46
N PHE A 110 1.83 -7.63 -14.89
CA PHE A 110 0.60 -7.23 -15.57
C PHE A 110 0.62 -5.74 -15.92
N HIS A 111 1.07 -4.87 -15.02
CA HIS A 111 1.23 -3.44 -15.27
C HIS A 111 2.14 -3.18 -16.48
N GLU A 112 3.29 -3.84 -16.55
CA GLU A 112 4.23 -3.71 -17.67
C GLU A 112 3.61 -4.15 -19.01
N LYS A 113 2.84 -5.25 -19.01
CA LYS A 113 2.18 -5.77 -20.20
C LYS A 113 1.05 -4.88 -20.72
N GLU A 114 0.24 -4.33 -19.81
CA GLU A 114 -0.90 -3.47 -20.15
C GLU A 114 -0.47 -2.06 -20.58
N GLY A 115 0.69 -1.59 -20.13
CA GLY A 115 1.27 -0.28 -20.47
C GLY A 115 0.40 0.91 -20.06
N LYS A 116 -0.51 0.74 -19.08
CA LYS A 116 -1.31 1.84 -18.52
C LYS A 116 -0.55 2.57 -17.43
N GLU A 117 -0.93 3.83 -17.17
CA GLU A 117 -0.24 4.67 -16.20
C GLU A 117 -0.42 4.15 -14.75
N ILE A 118 -1.61 3.59 -14.45
CA ILE A 118 -1.93 3.03 -13.13
C ILE A 118 -2.46 1.61 -13.29
N THR A 119 -2.06 0.71 -12.40
CA THR A 119 -2.66 -0.62 -12.26
C THR A 119 -3.15 -0.79 -10.83
N LEU A 120 -4.43 -1.08 -10.68
CA LEU A 120 -5.07 -1.30 -9.38
C LEU A 120 -5.37 -2.77 -9.18
N LEU A 121 -5.29 -3.22 -7.94
CA LEU A 121 -5.76 -4.54 -7.58
C LEU A 121 -7.27 -4.53 -7.37
N SER A 122 -7.95 -5.56 -7.86
CA SER A 122 -9.35 -5.85 -7.50
C SER A 122 -9.47 -7.25 -6.95
N GLN A 123 -10.14 -7.39 -5.81
CA GLN A 123 -10.46 -8.68 -5.21
C GLN A 123 -11.99 -8.86 -5.16
N ASN A 124 -12.48 -9.96 -5.73
CA ASN A 124 -13.92 -10.29 -5.77
C ASN A 124 -14.79 -9.12 -6.28
N GLY A 125 -14.31 -8.42 -7.32
CA GLY A 125 -15.00 -7.28 -7.93
C GLY A 125 -14.84 -5.95 -7.19
N LYS A 126 -14.23 -5.92 -6.00
CA LYS A 126 -13.96 -4.69 -5.27
C LYS A 126 -12.56 -4.16 -5.58
N ILE A 127 -12.47 -2.92 -6.09
CA ILE A 127 -11.20 -2.25 -6.35
C ILE A 127 -10.59 -1.78 -5.01
N GLU A 128 -9.31 -2.09 -4.81
CA GLU A 128 -8.51 -1.61 -3.69
C GLU A 128 -7.54 -0.51 -4.17
N PRO A 129 -7.94 0.76 -4.09
CA PRO A 129 -7.19 1.86 -4.70
C PRO A 129 -5.84 2.16 -4.02
N LEU A 130 -5.59 1.55 -2.87
CA LEU A 130 -4.33 1.67 -2.14
C LEU A 130 -3.46 0.41 -2.27
N ILE A 131 -3.76 -0.46 -3.26
CA ILE A 131 -2.92 -1.59 -3.64
C ILE A 131 -2.76 -1.55 -5.15
N GLY A 132 -1.57 -1.19 -5.62
CA GLY A 132 -1.33 -1.05 -7.07
C GLY A 132 -0.04 -0.36 -7.42
N VAL A 133 0.19 -0.22 -8.72
CA VAL A 133 1.32 0.52 -9.29
C VAL A 133 0.87 1.91 -9.72
N TYR A 134 1.67 2.91 -9.37
CA TYR A 134 1.43 4.32 -9.63
C TYR A 134 2.69 5.01 -10.14
N PRO A 135 2.60 6.00 -11.05
CA PRO A 135 3.72 6.87 -11.35
C PRO A 135 4.00 7.80 -10.16
N THR A 136 5.25 7.89 -9.72
CA THR A 136 5.63 8.74 -8.58
C THR A 136 5.40 10.21 -8.85
N SER A 137 5.44 10.63 -10.12
CA SER A 137 5.09 11.99 -10.57
C SER A 137 3.66 12.43 -10.20
N SER A 138 2.80 11.48 -9.80
CA SER A 138 1.41 11.74 -9.35
C SER A 138 1.32 12.69 -8.17
N TYR A 139 2.40 12.92 -7.39
CA TYR A 139 2.38 13.94 -6.35
C TYR A 139 2.00 15.33 -6.90
N LYS A 140 2.31 15.63 -8.16
CA LYS A 140 1.96 16.89 -8.82
C LYS A 140 0.45 17.05 -8.99
N LYS A 141 -0.26 15.95 -9.33
CA LYS A 141 -1.73 15.92 -9.46
C LYS A 141 -2.43 15.85 -8.10
N ILE A 142 -1.82 15.18 -7.11
CA ILE A 142 -2.37 15.11 -5.73
C ILE A 142 -2.44 16.49 -5.08
N TYR A 143 -1.47 17.36 -5.32
CA TYR A 143 -1.39 18.66 -4.66
C TYR A 143 -2.63 19.54 -4.83
N PRO A 144 -3.14 19.79 -6.06
CA PRO A 144 -4.39 20.55 -6.24
C PRO A 144 -5.60 19.84 -5.62
N ILE A 145 -5.70 18.50 -5.73
CA ILE A 145 -6.80 17.71 -5.15
C ILE A 145 -6.90 17.91 -3.63
N ILE A 146 -5.74 17.88 -2.94
CA ILE A 146 -5.70 18.12 -1.50
C ILE A 146 -6.10 19.55 -1.15
N LYS A 147 -5.71 20.53 -1.96
CA LYS A 147 -6.09 21.94 -1.74
C LYS A 147 -7.59 22.18 -1.86
N ASP A 148 -8.25 21.48 -2.74
CA ASP A 148 -9.72 21.54 -2.88
C ASP A 148 -10.47 20.86 -1.71
N GLY A 149 -9.75 20.34 -0.72
CA GLY A 149 -10.35 19.73 0.47
C GLY A 149 -10.70 18.26 0.32
N THR A 150 -10.49 17.65 -0.84
CA THR A 150 -10.79 16.25 -1.12
C THR A 150 -9.72 15.33 -0.54
N ALA A 151 -10.17 14.18 -0.01
CA ALA A 151 -9.30 13.11 0.50
C ALA A 151 -9.51 11.79 -0.26
N ALA A 152 -10.35 11.77 -1.28
CA ALA A 152 -10.72 10.56 -2.03
C ALA A 152 -9.66 10.21 -3.07
N VAL A 153 -9.08 9.02 -2.95
CA VAL A 153 -8.02 8.53 -3.86
C VAL A 153 -8.52 8.38 -5.30
N PHE A 154 -9.79 8.05 -5.49
CA PHE A 154 -10.38 7.94 -6.82
C PHE A 154 -10.30 9.24 -7.64
N ARG A 155 -10.31 10.41 -7.00
CA ARG A 155 -10.08 11.70 -7.69
C ARG A 155 -8.69 11.78 -8.34
N LEU A 156 -7.69 11.10 -7.77
CA LEU A 156 -6.38 10.99 -8.40
C LEU A 156 -6.42 9.98 -9.55
N ILE A 157 -7.08 8.84 -9.34
CA ILE A 157 -7.15 7.75 -10.33
C ILE A 157 -7.85 8.23 -11.60
N ASP A 158 -8.92 9.02 -11.46
CA ASP A 158 -9.70 9.59 -12.58
C ASP A 158 -8.86 10.53 -13.49
N GLU A 159 -7.68 10.97 -13.03
CA GLU A 159 -6.75 11.81 -13.82
C GLU A 159 -5.80 10.98 -14.72
N TYR A 160 -5.95 9.65 -14.75
CA TYR A 160 -5.05 8.72 -15.44
C TYR A 160 -5.80 7.66 -16.23
N GLU A 161 -5.13 7.11 -17.24
CA GLU A 161 -5.52 5.81 -17.79
C GLU A 161 -5.08 4.69 -16.84
N TYR A 162 -6.04 3.87 -16.40
CA TYR A 162 -5.75 2.80 -15.48
C TYR A 162 -6.28 1.44 -15.98
N THR A 163 -5.70 0.37 -15.46
CA THR A 163 -6.17 -1.00 -15.65
C THR A 163 -6.36 -1.69 -14.30
N ILE A 164 -7.05 -2.83 -14.32
CA ILE A 164 -7.41 -3.56 -13.10
C ILE A 164 -6.86 -4.99 -13.18
N PHE A 165 -5.94 -5.30 -12.28
CA PHE A 165 -5.49 -6.67 -12.01
C PHE A 165 -6.49 -7.37 -11.09
N ARG A 166 -7.16 -8.42 -11.59
CA ARG A 166 -8.21 -9.13 -10.87
C ARG A 166 -7.68 -10.37 -10.19
N VAL A 167 -8.00 -10.51 -8.91
CA VAL A 167 -7.76 -11.71 -8.12
C VAL A 167 -9.11 -12.26 -7.69
N GLU A 168 -9.45 -13.46 -8.17
CA GLU A 168 -10.70 -14.13 -7.84
C GLU A 168 -10.44 -15.30 -6.90
N ASN A 169 -11.43 -15.59 -6.03
CA ASN A 169 -11.50 -16.81 -5.19
C ASN A 169 -10.35 -17.05 -4.18
N ASP A 170 -9.45 -16.13 -3.98
CA ASP A 170 -8.44 -16.28 -2.94
C ASP A 170 -8.85 -15.54 -1.67
N LYS A 171 -9.52 -16.26 -0.76
CA LYS A 171 -9.96 -15.73 0.54
C LYS A 171 -8.79 -15.35 1.46
N SER A 172 -7.57 -15.80 1.13
CA SER A 172 -6.39 -15.57 1.94
C SER A 172 -5.64 -14.29 1.58
N VAL A 173 -5.83 -13.78 0.35
CA VAL A 173 -4.92 -12.78 -0.22
C VAL A 173 -5.06 -11.42 0.41
N MET A 174 -6.26 -11.02 0.86
CA MET A 174 -6.44 -9.64 1.34
C MET A 174 -7.65 -9.45 2.26
N ALA A 175 -7.56 -9.94 3.46
CA ALA A 175 -8.42 -9.42 4.51
C ALA A 175 -7.82 -8.09 4.99
N ASN A 176 -8.44 -6.97 4.63
CA ASN A 176 -8.17 -5.70 5.29
C ASN A 176 -8.54 -5.83 6.76
N ILE A 177 -7.56 -5.73 7.65
CA ILE A 177 -7.78 -5.87 9.09
C ILE A 177 -8.16 -4.51 9.64
N ASN A 178 -9.46 -4.28 9.80
CA ASN A 178 -10.01 -2.98 10.20
C ASN A 178 -10.63 -2.98 11.60
N THR A 179 -10.95 -4.16 12.13
CA THR A 179 -11.60 -4.34 13.43
C THR A 179 -10.85 -5.37 14.27
N PRO A 180 -11.02 -5.37 15.62
CA PRO A 180 -10.50 -6.45 16.48
C PRO A 180 -10.97 -7.83 16.06
N GLU A 181 -12.20 -7.94 15.55
CA GLU A 181 -12.77 -9.20 15.05
C GLU A 181 -12.03 -9.69 13.78
N ASP A 182 -11.74 -8.78 12.84
CA ASP A 182 -10.92 -9.12 11.66
C ASP A 182 -9.57 -9.68 12.10
N TYR A 183 -8.95 -9.05 13.10
CA TYR A 183 -7.66 -9.45 13.63
C TYR A 183 -7.70 -10.84 14.29
N GLN A 184 -8.72 -11.16 15.08
CA GLN A 184 -8.89 -12.48 15.69
C GLN A 184 -9.10 -13.58 14.64
N ASN A 185 -9.89 -13.30 13.60
CA ASN A 185 -10.20 -14.23 12.53
C ASN A 185 -8.98 -14.71 11.73
N ILE A 186 -7.87 -13.95 11.73
CA ILE A 186 -6.62 -14.38 11.07
C ILE A 186 -6.06 -15.64 11.73
N PHE A 187 -6.03 -15.66 13.07
CA PHE A 187 -5.41 -16.74 13.84
C PHE A 187 -6.32 -17.97 13.97
N GLU A 188 -7.63 -17.79 13.90
CA GLU A 188 -8.57 -18.91 13.96
C GLU A 188 -8.55 -19.77 12.69
N LYS A 189 -8.38 -19.15 11.51
CA LYS A 189 -8.29 -19.85 10.22
C LYS A 189 -7.00 -20.68 10.06
N SER A 190 -5.97 -20.39 10.83
CA SER A 190 -4.69 -21.10 10.77
C SER A 190 -4.66 -22.37 11.62
N LYS A 191 -5.73 -22.66 12.39
CA LYS A 191 -5.86 -23.86 13.24
C LYS A 191 -6.68 -24.99 12.60
N LYS A 192 -7.16 -24.77 11.38
CA LYS A 192 -7.86 -25.80 10.57
C LYS A 192 -7.03 -26.21 9.36
#